data_b892ffdd901b88b163dbb6fe4adbc7ba
#
_entry.id   b892ffdd901b88b163dbb6fe4adbc7ba
#
_cell.length_a   1.000
_cell.length_b   1.000
_cell.length_c   1.000
_cell.angle_alpha   90.00
_cell.angle_beta   90.00
_cell.angle_gamma   90.00
#
_symmetry.space_group_name_H-M   'P 1'
#
loop_
_entity.id
_entity.type
_entity.pdbx_description
1 polymer ?
#
loop_
_entity_poly.entity_id
_entity_poly.type
_entity_poly.pdbx_seq_one_letter_code
_entity_poly.pdbx_strand_id
1 'polypeptide(L)'
;MTPNEALAPLNVAAFSAQTPRLNTEIAVAGYSYEGVLDSHSVTDETLSDLRGLRGEEYLNRMALTALAGDAGGPILDPTGGVLGMLLPALSTGPQLPADVAFSLDHETVQAALRDAGKSSQTANSSEQMAAEDISAAARSMTVLISCWR
;
A
#
# COMPACT_ATOMS: atom_id res chain seq x y z
N MET A 1 -9.74 0.58 -16.36
CA MET A 1 -8.70 0.26 -17.37
C MET A 1 -8.72 -1.24 -17.60
N THR A 2 -8.84 -1.69 -18.83
CA THR A 2 -8.80 -3.11 -19.19
C THR A 2 -7.50 -3.32 -19.99
N PRO A 3 -6.61 -4.22 -19.59
CA PRO A 3 -5.39 -4.49 -20.36
C PRO A 3 -5.75 -5.06 -21.73
N ASN A 4 -4.97 -4.68 -22.73
CA ASN A 4 -5.17 -5.18 -24.13
C ASN A 4 -4.75 -6.64 -24.30
N GLU A 5 -3.98 -7.18 -23.35
CA GLU A 5 -3.53 -8.58 -23.33
C GLU A 5 -3.85 -9.20 -21.99
N ALA A 6 -4.12 -10.50 -21.97
CA ALA A 6 -4.26 -11.22 -20.71
C ALA A 6 -2.91 -11.25 -20.00
N LEU A 7 -2.83 -10.55 -18.85
CA LEU A 7 -1.65 -10.63 -18.01
C LEU A 7 -1.53 -12.04 -17.42
N ALA A 8 -0.29 -12.51 -17.28
CA ALA A 8 -0.03 -13.74 -16.53
C ALA A 8 -0.65 -13.59 -15.13
N PRO A 9 -1.16 -14.68 -14.52
CA PRO A 9 -1.74 -14.60 -13.19
C PRO A 9 -0.66 -14.12 -12.21
N LEU A 10 -0.84 -12.88 -11.74
CA LEU A 10 -0.09 -12.33 -10.62
C LEU A 10 -0.69 -12.87 -9.34
N ASN A 11 0.10 -12.90 -8.27
CA ASN A 11 -0.46 -13.20 -6.97
C ASN A 11 -1.48 -12.13 -6.61
N VAL A 12 -2.65 -12.57 -6.19
CA VAL A 12 -3.71 -11.65 -5.74
C VAL A 12 -3.40 -11.25 -4.31
N ALA A 13 -3.38 -9.94 -4.06
CA ALA A 13 -3.20 -9.40 -2.72
C ALA A 13 -4.34 -9.88 -1.79
N ALA A 14 -3.96 -10.33 -0.60
CA ALA A 14 -4.91 -10.64 0.46
C ALA A 14 -4.85 -9.53 1.52
N PHE A 15 -6.00 -9.02 1.94
CA PHE A 15 -6.07 -8.00 2.97
C PHE A 15 -5.78 -8.59 4.35
N SER A 16 -5.14 -7.80 5.21
CA SER A 16 -4.86 -8.21 6.58
C SER A 16 -6.15 -8.57 7.32
N ALA A 17 -6.10 -9.65 8.10
CA ALA A 17 -7.14 -9.98 9.07
C ALA A 17 -6.91 -9.29 10.42
N GLN A 18 -5.78 -8.61 10.58
CA GLN A 18 -5.39 -7.94 11.82
C GLN A 18 -5.93 -6.52 11.86
N THR A 19 -6.39 -6.10 13.03
CA THR A 19 -6.68 -4.68 13.27
C THR A 19 -5.36 -3.93 13.43
N PRO A 20 -5.10 -2.88 12.62
CA PRO A 20 -3.88 -2.10 12.74
C PRO A 20 -3.74 -1.50 14.14
N ARG A 21 -2.51 -1.39 14.63
CA ARG A 21 -2.16 -0.77 15.91
C ARG A 21 -1.09 0.28 15.71
N LEU A 22 -1.03 1.24 16.63
CA LEU A 22 0.08 2.20 16.68
C LEU A 22 1.41 1.46 16.82
N ASN A 23 2.43 1.97 16.15
CA ASN A 23 3.78 1.40 16.10
C ASN A 23 3.85 -0.01 15.50
N THR A 24 2.83 -0.47 14.76
CA THR A 24 2.94 -1.68 13.97
C THR A 24 3.99 -1.46 12.88
N GLU A 25 4.93 -2.38 12.79
CA GLU A 25 5.88 -2.44 11.67
C GLU A 25 5.11 -2.72 10.38
N ILE A 26 5.46 -2.00 9.33
CA ILE A 26 4.85 -2.11 8.02
C ILE A 26 5.91 -2.09 6.94
N ALA A 27 5.62 -2.71 5.82
CA ALA A 27 6.41 -2.61 4.60
C ALA A 27 5.59 -1.88 3.53
N VAL A 28 6.14 -0.83 2.96
CA VAL A 28 5.52 -0.06 1.88
C VAL A 28 6.20 -0.42 0.57
N ALA A 29 5.43 -0.86 -0.40
CA ALA A 29 5.94 -1.28 -1.69
C ALA A 29 5.51 -0.32 -2.80
N GLY A 30 6.41 -0.04 -3.75
CA GLY A 30 6.16 0.86 -4.85
C GLY A 30 7.26 0.84 -5.90
N TYR A 31 7.23 1.84 -6.76
CA TYR A 31 8.22 2.09 -7.80
C TYR A 31 8.83 3.48 -7.60
N SER A 32 9.48 3.67 -6.45
CA SER A 32 9.97 4.97 -5.95
C SER A 32 10.79 5.76 -6.97
N TYR A 33 11.49 5.07 -7.85
CA TYR A 33 12.39 5.67 -8.83
C TYR A 33 11.85 5.53 -10.26
N GLU A 34 10.56 5.77 -10.44
CA GLU A 34 9.88 5.73 -11.73
C GLU A 34 10.66 6.49 -12.81
N GLY A 35 10.94 5.82 -13.93
CA GLY A 35 11.69 6.40 -15.06
C GLY A 35 13.20 6.47 -14.88
N VAL A 36 13.74 6.11 -13.72
CA VAL A 36 15.20 6.01 -13.45
C VAL A 36 15.61 4.56 -13.20
N LEU A 37 14.84 3.87 -12.38
CA LEU A 37 15.03 2.45 -12.09
C LEU A 37 13.68 1.76 -12.32
N ASP A 38 13.64 0.81 -13.25
CA ASP A 38 12.46 -0.05 -13.48
C ASP A 38 12.37 -1.14 -12.40
N SER A 39 12.77 -0.82 -11.18
CA SER A 39 12.83 -1.74 -10.05
C SER A 39 11.83 -1.36 -8.98
N HIS A 40 11.15 -2.38 -8.51
CA HIS A 40 10.30 -2.32 -7.33
C HIS A 40 11.12 -2.01 -6.08
N SER A 41 10.60 -1.14 -5.23
CA SER A 41 11.17 -0.79 -3.92
C SER A 41 10.27 -1.26 -2.79
N VAL A 42 10.86 -1.63 -1.67
CA VAL A 42 10.17 -1.90 -0.41
C VAL A 42 10.88 -1.12 0.68
N THR A 43 10.11 -0.38 1.46
CA THR A 43 10.60 0.44 2.57
C THR A 43 9.90 0.00 3.85
N ASP A 44 10.68 -0.31 4.87
CA ASP A 44 10.16 -0.69 6.19
C ASP A 44 9.94 0.57 7.04
N GLU A 45 8.76 0.66 7.63
CA GLU A 45 8.31 1.81 8.42
C GLU A 45 7.38 1.38 9.56
N THR A 46 6.79 2.35 10.25
CA THR A 46 5.79 2.10 11.31
C THR A 46 4.56 2.98 11.15
N LEU A 47 3.43 2.47 11.60
CA LEU A 47 2.19 3.25 11.71
C LEU A 47 2.32 4.26 12.87
N SER A 48 2.31 5.54 12.53
CA SER A 48 2.42 6.64 13.50
C SER A 48 1.07 7.05 14.10
N ASP A 49 -0.01 6.88 13.35
CA ASP A 49 -1.37 7.15 13.79
C ASP A 49 -2.37 6.34 12.95
N LEU A 50 -3.53 6.05 13.54
CA LEU A 50 -4.64 5.34 12.88
C LEU A 50 -5.73 6.32 12.42
N ARG A 51 -5.38 7.58 12.26
CA ARG A 51 -6.28 8.65 11.82
C ARG A 51 -5.54 9.67 10.98
N GLY A 52 -6.29 10.33 10.11
CA GLY A 52 -5.83 11.50 9.38
C GLY A 52 -5.65 12.73 10.29
N LEU A 53 -5.20 13.85 9.71
CA LEU A 53 -4.92 15.09 10.45
C LEU A 53 -6.16 15.73 11.09
N ARG A 54 -7.35 15.45 10.57
CA ARG A 54 -8.63 15.97 11.07
C ARG A 54 -9.42 14.91 11.82
N GLY A 55 -8.79 13.76 12.13
CA GLY A 55 -9.44 12.64 12.78
C GLY A 55 -10.16 11.68 11.82
N GLU A 56 -9.84 11.73 10.51
CA GLU A 56 -10.40 10.82 9.51
C GLU A 56 -10.04 9.38 9.85
N GLU A 57 -11.04 8.54 10.14
CA GLU A 57 -10.87 7.15 10.57
C GLU A 57 -10.48 6.20 9.44
N TYR A 58 -10.71 6.61 8.19
CA TYR A 58 -10.34 5.85 6.99
C TYR A 58 -8.90 6.08 6.53
N LEU A 59 -8.13 6.89 7.26
CA LEU A 59 -6.74 7.20 6.98
C LEU A 59 -5.82 6.67 8.06
N ASN A 60 -4.71 6.09 7.65
CA ASN A 60 -3.57 5.83 8.53
C ASN A 60 -2.42 6.76 8.17
N ARG A 61 -1.67 7.19 9.19
CA ARG A 61 -0.48 8.04 9.04
C ARG A 61 0.77 7.23 9.37
N MET A 62 1.82 7.44 8.59
CA MET A 62 3.11 6.81 8.77
C MET A 62 4.25 7.81 8.63
N ALA A 63 5.39 7.49 9.24
CA ALA A 63 6.63 8.25 9.13
C ALA A 63 7.38 7.79 7.87
N LEU A 64 6.95 8.26 6.69
CA LEU A 64 7.49 7.84 5.40
C LEU A 64 7.71 9.04 4.49
N THR A 65 8.88 9.14 3.90
CA THR A 65 9.13 10.02 2.75
C THR A 65 8.68 9.32 1.48
N ALA A 66 7.40 9.51 1.13
CA ALA A 66 6.82 8.90 -0.05
C ALA A 66 7.25 9.64 -1.33
N LEU A 67 7.68 8.90 -2.33
CA LEU A 67 7.96 9.40 -3.68
C LEU A 67 6.77 9.18 -4.61
N ALA A 68 6.76 9.86 -5.74
CA ALA A 68 5.61 9.84 -6.66
C ALA A 68 5.22 8.42 -7.11
N GLY A 69 6.20 7.59 -7.41
CA GLY A 69 5.99 6.21 -7.85
C GLY A 69 5.56 5.22 -6.74
N ASP A 70 5.54 5.66 -5.49
CA ASP A 70 5.05 4.83 -4.38
C ASP A 70 3.52 4.92 -4.23
N ALA A 71 2.91 5.96 -4.77
CA ALA A 71 1.47 6.18 -4.69
C ALA A 71 0.67 5.03 -5.31
N GLY A 72 -0.34 4.55 -4.61
CA GLY A 72 -1.12 3.38 -4.99
C GLY A 72 -0.50 2.05 -4.58
N GLY A 73 0.73 2.07 -4.06
CA GLY A 73 1.41 0.87 -3.56
C GLY A 73 0.77 0.29 -2.30
N PRO A 74 0.87 -1.02 -2.10
CA PRO A 74 0.33 -1.68 -0.91
C PRO A 74 1.18 -1.40 0.32
N ILE A 75 0.52 -1.32 1.46
CA ILE A 75 1.13 -1.32 2.79
C ILE A 75 0.87 -2.68 3.39
N LEU A 76 1.92 -3.40 3.70
CA LEU A 76 1.87 -4.76 4.21
C LEU A 76 2.16 -4.79 5.71
N ASP A 77 1.43 -5.65 6.42
CA ASP A 77 1.74 -5.99 7.80
C ASP A 77 2.85 -7.07 7.87
N PRO A 78 3.38 -7.39 9.08
CA PRO A 78 4.39 -8.42 9.23
C PRO A 78 3.95 -9.84 8.80
N THR A 79 2.68 -10.08 8.56
CA THR A 79 2.17 -11.37 8.04
C THR A 79 2.02 -11.38 6.52
N GLY A 80 2.37 -10.27 5.84
CA GLY A 80 2.21 -10.10 4.40
C GLY A 80 0.80 -9.72 3.97
N GLY A 81 -0.10 -9.45 4.91
CA GLY A 81 -1.45 -8.96 4.63
C GLY A 81 -1.47 -7.48 4.30
N VAL A 82 -2.31 -7.06 3.35
CA VAL A 82 -2.45 -5.66 2.96
C VAL A 82 -3.27 -4.90 4.00
N LEU A 83 -2.64 -3.92 4.66
CA LEU A 83 -3.28 -3.00 5.61
C LEU A 83 -3.90 -1.78 4.95
N GLY A 84 -3.50 -1.46 3.73
CA GLY A 84 -3.99 -0.27 3.05
C GLY A 84 -3.26 0.03 1.77
N MET A 85 -3.54 1.20 1.21
CA MET A 85 -2.97 1.69 -0.03
C MET A 85 -2.40 3.09 0.18
N LEU A 86 -1.14 3.30 -0.19
CA LEU A 86 -0.45 4.57 -0.05
C LEU A 86 -1.11 5.64 -0.93
N LEU A 87 -1.41 6.78 -0.34
CA LEU A 87 -1.91 7.94 -1.05
C LEU A 87 -0.76 8.77 -1.64
N PRO A 88 -0.97 9.46 -2.77
CA PRO A 88 -0.01 10.42 -3.27
C PRO A 88 0.21 11.56 -2.27
N ALA A 89 1.40 12.15 -2.27
CA ALA A 89 1.67 13.35 -1.48
C ALA A 89 0.65 14.45 -1.81
N LEU A 90 0.20 15.15 -0.78
CA LEU A 90 -0.76 16.25 -0.96
C LEU A 90 -0.09 17.39 -1.73
N SER A 91 -0.63 17.68 -2.92
CA SER A 91 -0.17 18.80 -3.75
C SER A 91 -0.83 20.14 -3.41
N THR A 92 -1.89 20.11 -2.59
CA THR A 92 -2.67 21.28 -2.18
C THR A 92 -3.01 21.19 -0.70
N GLY A 93 -3.03 22.33 -0.01
CA GLY A 93 -3.35 22.40 1.42
C GLY A 93 -2.13 22.73 2.30
N PRO A 94 -2.21 22.45 3.60
CA PRO A 94 -1.08 22.67 4.50
C PRO A 94 0.13 21.84 4.06
N GLN A 95 1.29 22.47 4.01
CA GLN A 95 2.53 21.78 3.70
C GLN A 95 2.91 20.87 4.87
N LEU A 96 2.92 19.57 4.62
CA LEU A 96 3.33 18.56 5.58
C LEU A 96 4.85 18.40 5.60
N PRO A 97 5.43 17.94 6.72
CA PRO A 97 6.80 17.44 6.73
C PRO A 97 6.99 16.35 5.67
N ALA A 98 8.18 16.31 5.06
CA ALA A 98 8.46 15.37 3.98
C ALA A 98 8.38 13.88 4.41
N ASP A 99 8.53 13.64 5.70
CA ASP A 99 8.48 12.32 6.34
C ASP A 99 7.08 11.94 6.85
N VAL A 100 6.04 12.58 6.34
CA VAL A 100 4.64 12.26 6.70
C VAL A 100 3.89 11.80 5.46
N ALA A 101 3.41 10.57 5.50
CA ALA A 101 2.58 9.99 4.45
C ALA A 101 1.27 9.43 5.02
N PHE A 102 0.28 9.30 4.14
CA PHE A 102 -1.03 8.74 4.47
C PHE A 102 -1.38 7.57 3.58
N SER A 103 -2.16 6.65 4.12
CA SER A 103 -2.80 5.59 3.35
C SER A 103 -4.29 5.53 3.61
N LEU A 104 -5.05 5.06 2.63
CA LEU A 104 -6.38 4.52 2.90
C LEU A 104 -6.22 3.22 3.68
N ASP A 105 -7.10 3.00 4.65
CA ASP A 105 -7.16 1.75 5.36
C ASP A 105 -7.70 0.61 4.46
N HIS A 106 -7.51 -0.64 4.88
CA HIS A 106 -7.91 -1.80 4.11
C HIS A 106 -9.44 -1.92 3.97
N GLU A 107 -10.22 -1.49 4.95
CA GLU A 107 -11.69 -1.54 4.90
C GLU A 107 -12.23 -0.61 3.81
N THR A 108 -11.68 0.59 3.71
CA THR A 108 -12.03 1.57 2.68
C THR A 108 -11.67 1.08 1.28
N VAL A 109 -10.48 0.48 1.13
CA VAL A 109 -10.06 -0.11 -0.16
C VAL A 109 -10.95 -1.29 -0.54
N GLN A 110 -11.28 -2.17 0.41
CA GLN A 110 -12.21 -3.29 0.16
C GLN A 110 -13.63 -2.80 -0.18
N ALA A 111 -14.10 -1.74 0.45
CA ALA A 111 -15.39 -1.14 0.11
C ALA A 111 -15.41 -0.64 -1.34
N ALA A 112 -14.37 0.08 -1.76
CA ALA A 112 -14.24 0.55 -3.14
C ALA A 112 -14.18 -0.60 -4.15
N LEU A 113 -13.50 -1.69 -3.83
CA LEU A 113 -13.48 -2.90 -4.67
C LEU A 113 -14.87 -3.53 -4.80
N ARG A 114 -15.60 -3.67 -3.70
CA ARG A 114 -16.98 -4.20 -3.73
C ARG A 114 -17.91 -3.33 -4.56
N ASP A 115 -17.80 -2.01 -4.44
CA ASP A 115 -18.60 -1.07 -5.21
C ASP A 115 -18.29 -1.16 -6.72
N ALA A 116 -17.04 -1.51 -7.06
CA ALA A 116 -16.62 -1.80 -8.42
C ALA A 116 -16.95 -3.23 -8.88
N GLY A 117 -17.68 -4.02 -8.08
CA GLY A 117 -18.05 -5.41 -8.39
C GLY A 117 -16.88 -6.38 -8.35
N LYS A 118 -15.83 -6.07 -7.59
CA LYS A 118 -14.65 -6.92 -7.42
C LYS A 118 -14.66 -7.59 -6.04
N SER A 119 -14.28 -8.86 -6.01
CA SER A 119 -14.04 -9.58 -4.76
C SER A 119 -12.61 -9.33 -4.25
N SER A 120 -12.45 -9.35 -2.94
CA SER A 120 -11.15 -9.32 -2.28
C SER A 120 -10.96 -10.56 -1.42
N GLN A 121 -9.71 -10.89 -1.14
CA GLN A 121 -9.34 -12.00 -0.27
C GLN A 121 -8.83 -11.43 1.07
N THR A 122 -9.01 -12.19 2.14
CA THR A 122 -8.44 -11.89 3.46
C THR A 122 -7.33 -12.90 3.75
N ALA A 123 -6.21 -12.42 4.28
CA ALA A 123 -5.09 -13.28 4.67
C ALA A 123 -5.50 -14.19 5.84
N ASN A 124 -5.14 -15.46 5.75
CA ASN A 124 -5.46 -16.46 6.76
C ASN A 124 -4.30 -16.72 7.73
N SER A 125 -3.12 -16.14 7.47
CA SER A 125 -1.94 -16.32 8.30
C SER A 125 -1.86 -15.26 9.39
N SER A 126 -1.48 -15.68 10.59
CA SER A 126 -1.07 -14.81 11.70
C SER A 126 0.42 -14.94 11.99
N GLU A 127 1.14 -15.74 11.22
CA GLU A 127 2.57 -15.96 11.37
C GLU A 127 3.35 -14.84 10.70
N GLN A 128 4.34 -14.30 11.39
CA GLN A 128 5.22 -13.28 10.85
C GLN A 128 6.12 -13.86 9.76
N MET A 129 6.24 -13.14 8.68
CA MET A 129 7.12 -13.47 7.56
C MET A 129 8.49 -12.80 7.76
N ALA A 130 9.53 -13.42 7.20
CA ALA A 130 10.83 -12.76 7.08
C ALA A 130 10.76 -11.57 6.12
N ALA A 131 11.61 -10.57 6.30
CA ALA A 131 11.62 -9.35 5.48
C ALA A 131 11.79 -9.64 3.97
N GLU A 132 12.63 -10.62 3.64
CA GLU A 132 12.82 -11.10 2.26
C GLU A 132 11.55 -11.70 1.65
N ASP A 133 10.76 -12.42 2.45
CA ASP A 133 9.51 -13.03 2.01
C ASP A 133 8.41 -11.97 1.82
N ILE A 134 8.35 -10.96 2.69
CA ILE A 134 7.47 -9.79 2.52
C ILE A 134 7.84 -9.05 1.24
N SER A 135 9.12 -8.82 0.99
CA SER A 135 9.61 -8.17 -0.24
C SER A 135 9.25 -8.97 -1.49
N ALA A 136 9.38 -10.30 -1.44
CA ALA A 136 9.00 -11.17 -2.55
C ALA A 136 7.48 -11.16 -2.79
N ALA A 137 6.68 -11.21 -1.72
CA ALA A 137 5.21 -11.11 -1.79
C ALA A 137 4.78 -9.77 -2.38
N ALA A 138 5.33 -8.66 -1.88
CA ALA A 138 5.08 -7.31 -2.38
C ALA A 138 5.37 -7.18 -3.87
N ARG A 139 6.52 -7.68 -4.31
CA ARG A 139 6.94 -7.67 -5.73
C ARG A 139 5.97 -8.47 -6.62
N SER A 140 5.42 -9.56 -6.12
CA SER A 140 4.52 -10.42 -6.90
C SER A 140 3.11 -9.84 -7.08
N MET A 141 2.70 -8.88 -6.25
CA MET A 141 1.37 -8.29 -6.28
C MET A 141 1.34 -6.81 -6.73
N THR A 142 2.49 -6.15 -6.84
CA THR A 142 2.58 -4.73 -7.20
C THR A 142 2.96 -4.59 -8.67
N VAL A 143 2.27 -3.71 -9.39
CA VAL A 143 2.54 -3.41 -10.80
C VAL A 143 2.62 -1.91 -11.02
N LEU A 144 3.52 -1.50 -11.90
CA LEU A 144 3.58 -0.12 -12.38
C LEU A 144 2.54 0.09 -13.48
N ILE A 145 1.72 1.11 -13.31
CA ILE A 145 0.73 1.52 -14.33
C ILE A 145 1.18 2.84 -14.94
N SER A 146 1.42 2.84 -16.24
CA SER A 146 1.77 4.03 -17.01
C SER A 146 0.72 4.33 -18.06
N CYS A 147 0.35 5.60 -18.21
CA CYS A 147 -0.56 6.07 -19.25
C CYS A 147 0.23 6.88 -20.28
N TRP A 148 0.23 6.42 -21.51
CA TRP A 148 0.82 7.13 -22.64
C TRP A 148 -0.27 7.88 -23.39
N ARG A 149 -0.02 9.15 -23.69
CA ARG A 149 -0.90 10.00 -24.52
C ARG A 149 -0.26 10.26 -25.88
#